data_ee7f309e4185544aa71788f0a94ce218
#
_entry.id   ee7f309e4185544aa71788f0a94ce218
#
_cell.length_a   1.000
_cell.length_b   1.000
_cell.length_c   1.000
_cell.angle_alpha   90.00
_cell.angle_beta   90.00
_cell.angle_gamma   90.00
#
_symmetry.space_group_name_H-M   'P 1'
#
loop_
_entity.id
_entity.type
_entity.pdbx_description
1 polymer ?
#
loop_
_entity_poly.entity_id
_entity_poly.type
_entity_poly.pdbx_seq_one_letter_code
_entity_poly.pdbx_strand_id
1 'polypeptide(L)'
;MAFRAVRPDELEWITRPHEAGEPARHVAELSELAGFAHTRANIWRYEPGAKGRRHRHPFQEETFVPLEGTLTMYLGDPPERHDVPAGGLIHAEPGTALQTVNHGDSDLVVYVYGTPPEDEHAELLDSAV
;
A
#
# COMPACT_ATOMS: atom_id res chain seq x y z
N MET A 1 25.83 -1.74 10.95
CA MET A 1 25.32 -0.36 11.13
C MET A 1 24.06 -0.41 11.98
N ALA A 2 23.99 0.41 12.98
CA ALA A 2 22.85 0.39 13.92
C ALA A 2 21.64 1.22 13.46
N PHE A 3 21.77 2.04 12.46
CA PHE A 3 20.69 2.90 12.00
C PHE A 3 20.86 3.28 10.52
N ARG A 4 19.77 3.73 9.93
CA ARG A 4 19.76 4.26 8.58
C ARG A 4 18.76 5.42 8.50
N ALA A 5 19.16 6.52 7.89
CA ALA A 5 18.27 7.64 7.57
C ALA A 5 18.05 7.65 6.06
N VAL A 6 16.80 7.71 5.64
CA VAL A 6 16.43 7.74 4.22
C VAL A 6 15.68 9.03 3.94
N ARG A 7 16.18 9.81 2.97
CA ARG A 7 15.55 11.06 2.54
C ARG A 7 14.67 10.85 1.32
N PRO A 8 13.70 11.72 1.08
CA PRO A 8 12.79 11.56 -0.07
C PRO A 8 13.50 11.46 -1.42
N ASP A 9 14.61 12.16 -1.62
CA ASP A 9 15.36 12.12 -2.87
C ASP A 9 16.18 10.84 -3.08
N GLU A 10 16.26 9.99 -2.07
CA GLU A 10 16.90 8.67 -2.18
C GLU A 10 15.93 7.58 -2.62
N LEU A 11 14.62 7.86 -2.65
CA LEU A 11 13.61 6.89 -3.05
C LEU A 11 13.67 6.63 -4.56
N GLU A 12 13.61 5.35 -4.93
CA GLU A 12 13.51 4.93 -6.32
C GLU A 12 12.09 4.47 -6.60
N TRP A 13 11.38 5.24 -7.43
CA TRP A 13 9.99 4.95 -7.76
C TRP A 13 9.87 4.03 -8.97
N ILE A 14 9.09 2.97 -8.81
CA ILE A 14 8.81 1.99 -9.86
C ILE A 14 7.34 2.11 -10.22
N THR A 15 7.04 2.35 -11.49
CA THR A 15 5.65 2.34 -11.96
C THR A 15 5.19 0.91 -12.15
N ARG A 16 4.08 0.56 -11.53
CA ARG A 16 3.51 -0.78 -11.65
C ARG A 16 2.72 -0.92 -12.95
N PRO A 17 2.66 -2.14 -13.50
CA PRO A 17 1.89 -2.39 -14.72
C PRO A 17 0.43 -1.94 -14.57
N HIS A 18 -0.06 -1.25 -15.57
CA HIS A 18 -1.45 -0.80 -15.70
C HIS A 18 -1.80 -0.71 -17.18
N GLU A 19 -3.08 -0.66 -17.48
CA GLU A 19 -3.53 -0.55 -18.87
C GLU A 19 -3.37 0.87 -19.38
N ALA A 20 -3.17 1.00 -20.69
CA ALA A 20 -3.04 2.31 -21.33
C ALA A 20 -4.29 3.16 -21.08
N GLY A 21 -4.10 4.40 -20.65
CA GLY A 21 -5.18 5.32 -20.32
C GLY A 21 -5.74 5.18 -18.91
N GLU A 22 -5.35 4.15 -18.16
CA GLU A 22 -5.71 4.04 -16.75
C GLU A 22 -4.70 4.79 -15.86
N PRO A 23 -5.18 5.36 -14.73
CA PRO A 23 -4.28 6.02 -13.78
C PRO A 23 -3.24 5.05 -13.22
N ALA A 24 -2.03 5.53 -13.08
CA ALA A 24 -0.89 4.73 -12.64
C ALA A 24 -0.73 4.74 -11.12
N ARG A 25 -0.06 3.71 -10.63
CA ARG A 25 0.43 3.66 -9.25
C ARG A 25 1.92 3.36 -9.26
N HIS A 26 2.61 3.92 -8.30
CA HIS A 26 4.06 3.85 -8.19
C HIS A 26 4.45 3.38 -6.80
N VAL A 27 5.54 2.64 -6.70
CA VAL A 27 6.03 2.14 -5.41
C VAL A 27 7.51 2.46 -5.25
N ALA A 28 7.88 2.86 -4.04
CA ALA A 28 9.26 2.92 -3.59
C ALA A 28 9.45 1.85 -2.52
N GLU A 29 10.29 0.86 -2.81
CA GLU A 29 10.57 -0.24 -1.89
C GLU A 29 11.58 0.20 -0.84
N LEU A 30 11.26 0.06 0.43
CA LEU A 30 12.06 0.57 1.53
C LEU A 30 12.84 -0.49 2.28
N SER A 31 12.39 -1.73 2.22
CA SER A 31 12.94 -2.79 3.09
C SER A 31 14.44 -2.96 2.94
N GLU A 32 14.93 -3.03 1.73
CA GLU A 32 16.35 -3.16 1.45
C GLU A 32 17.08 -1.83 1.67
N LEU A 33 16.53 -0.75 1.18
CA LEU A 33 17.11 0.59 1.28
C LEU A 33 17.32 1.03 2.73
N ALA A 34 16.34 0.78 3.59
CA ALA A 34 16.38 1.17 5.00
C ALA A 34 16.93 0.08 5.93
N GLY A 35 17.14 -1.13 5.42
CA GLY A 35 17.69 -2.23 6.20
C GLY A 35 16.70 -2.89 7.16
N PHE A 36 15.42 -3.00 6.79
CA PHE A 36 14.43 -3.66 7.62
C PHE A 36 14.72 -5.15 7.70
N ALA A 37 14.70 -5.72 8.89
CA ALA A 37 14.97 -7.13 9.12
C ALA A 37 13.69 -7.95 9.35
N HIS A 38 12.71 -7.40 10.05
CA HIS A 38 11.52 -8.11 10.49
C HIS A 38 10.22 -7.53 9.94
N THR A 39 10.31 -6.45 9.19
CA THR A 39 9.16 -5.74 8.64
C THR A 39 9.41 -5.48 7.16
N ARG A 40 8.38 -5.67 6.35
CA ARG A 40 8.40 -5.24 4.96
C ARG A 40 7.75 -3.87 4.87
N ALA A 41 8.37 -2.93 4.16
CA ALA A 41 7.86 -1.58 4.06
C ALA A 41 8.00 -1.01 2.66
N ASN A 42 6.98 -0.26 2.24
CA ASN A 42 6.91 0.43 0.96
C ASN A 42 6.22 1.78 1.14
N ILE A 43 6.54 2.73 0.26
CA ILE A 43 5.71 3.92 0.07
C ILE A 43 5.06 3.78 -1.30
N TRP A 44 3.73 3.92 -1.35
CA TRP A 44 2.97 3.92 -2.58
C TRP A 44 2.48 5.31 -2.91
N ARG A 45 2.48 5.64 -4.20
CA ARG A 45 1.82 6.83 -4.74
C ARG A 45 0.81 6.39 -5.77
N TYR A 46 -0.45 6.74 -5.53
CA TYR A 46 -1.56 6.43 -6.41
C TYR A 46 -2.03 7.72 -7.07
N GLU A 47 -1.95 7.80 -8.39
CA GLU A 47 -2.54 8.91 -9.12
C GLU A 47 -4.07 8.92 -8.95
N PRO A 48 -4.76 10.05 -9.15
CA PRO A 48 -6.21 10.09 -9.02
C PRO A 48 -6.89 9.01 -9.86
N GLY A 49 -7.74 8.21 -9.23
CA GLY A 49 -8.45 7.10 -9.86
C GLY A 49 -7.67 5.78 -9.88
N ALA A 50 -6.41 5.76 -9.52
CA ALA A 50 -5.62 4.52 -9.49
C ALA A 50 -6.13 3.56 -8.43
N LYS A 51 -6.09 2.28 -8.75
CA LYS A 51 -6.50 1.21 -7.82
C LYS A 51 -5.46 0.11 -7.77
N GLY A 52 -5.26 -0.45 -6.58
CA GLY A 52 -4.48 -1.64 -6.37
C GLY A 52 -5.27 -2.90 -6.68
N ARG A 53 -4.61 -4.03 -6.61
CA ARG A 53 -5.26 -5.33 -6.71
C ARG A 53 -5.91 -5.69 -5.39
N ARG A 54 -7.11 -6.25 -5.45
CA ARG A 54 -7.74 -6.82 -4.25
C ARG A 54 -7.03 -8.13 -3.93
N HIS A 55 -6.56 -8.25 -2.69
CA HIS A 55 -5.81 -9.44 -2.25
C HIS A 55 -5.91 -9.62 -0.75
N ARG A 56 -5.39 -10.76 -0.27
CA ARG A 56 -5.18 -11.01 1.16
C ARG A 56 -3.81 -11.63 1.38
N HIS A 57 -3.22 -11.32 2.52
CA HIS A 57 -1.99 -11.98 2.98
C HIS A 57 -2.36 -12.99 4.06
N PRO A 58 -2.02 -14.28 3.91
CA PRO A 58 -2.42 -15.28 4.88
C PRO A 58 -1.74 -15.14 6.24
N PHE A 59 -0.52 -14.62 6.31
CA PHE A 59 0.26 -14.56 7.55
C PHE A 59 0.75 -13.18 7.93
N GLN A 60 0.78 -12.24 7.00
CA GLN A 60 1.28 -10.89 7.25
C GLN A 60 0.15 -9.97 7.70
N GLU A 61 0.35 -9.28 8.81
CA GLU A 61 -0.46 -8.11 9.11
C GLU A 61 0.11 -6.89 8.42
N GLU A 62 -0.73 -5.94 8.03
CA GLU A 62 -0.29 -4.73 7.34
C GLU A 62 -0.91 -3.49 7.95
N THR A 63 -0.10 -2.42 7.98
CA THR A 63 -0.56 -1.10 8.41
C THR A 63 -0.35 -0.11 7.27
N PHE A 64 -1.39 0.67 6.99
CA PHE A 64 -1.45 1.65 5.91
C PHE A 64 -1.59 3.04 6.53
N VAL A 65 -0.61 3.90 6.29
CA VAL A 65 -0.56 5.24 6.87
C VAL A 65 -0.56 6.27 5.74
N PRO A 66 -1.68 6.95 5.49
CA PRO A 66 -1.69 8.00 4.46
C PRO A 66 -0.84 9.18 4.89
N LEU A 67 0.08 9.59 4.02
CA LEU A 67 0.95 10.74 4.21
C LEU A 67 0.39 11.97 3.51
N GLU A 68 -0.28 11.78 2.38
CA GLU A 68 -0.95 12.82 1.60
C GLU A 68 -2.23 12.25 1.01
N GLY A 69 -3.26 13.08 0.92
CA GLY A 69 -4.55 12.68 0.37
C GLY A 69 -5.39 11.88 1.35
N THR A 70 -6.38 11.17 0.82
CA THR A 70 -7.28 10.33 1.60
C THR A 70 -7.14 8.88 1.15
N LEU A 71 -6.79 8.02 2.09
CA LEU A 71 -6.71 6.59 1.86
C LEU A 71 -8.12 6.01 1.85
N THR A 72 -8.52 5.42 0.72
CA THR A 72 -9.73 4.62 0.65
C THR A 72 -9.34 3.16 0.52
N MET A 73 -9.88 2.32 1.40
CA MET A 73 -9.71 0.88 1.30
C MET A 73 -11.05 0.17 1.38
N TYR A 74 -11.16 -0.89 0.60
CA TYR A 74 -12.26 -1.84 0.66
C TYR A 74 -11.76 -3.06 1.42
N LEU A 75 -12.36 -3.29 2.60
CA LEU A 75 -11.88 -4.27 3.57
C LEU A 75 -12.91 -5.35 3.83
N GLY A 76 -12.44 -6.59 3.92
CA GLY A 76 -13.28 -7.72 4.24
C GLY A 76 -13.98 -8.33 3.03
N ASP A 77 -14.82 -9.33 3.30
CA ASP A 77 -15.60 -10.05 2.29
C ASP A 77 -16.99 -10.36 2.87
N PRO A 78 -18.06 -9.67 2.43
CA PRO A 78 -18.10 -8.67 1.35
C PRO A 78 -17.32 -7.40 1.69
N PRO A 79 -16.81 -6.67 0.67
CA PRO A 79 -15.98 -5.50 0.90
C PRO A 79 -16.76 -4.34 1.52
N GLU A 80 -16.14 -3.71 2.52
CA GLU A 80 -16.66 -2.53 3.20
C GLU A 80 -15.70 -1.37 2.98
N ARG A 81 -16.22 -0.23 2.52
CA ARG A 81 -15.43 0.96 2.22
C ARG A 81 -15.07 1.74 3.47
N HIS A 82 -13.81 2.11 3.60
CA HIS A 82 -13.30 2.99 4.66
C HIS A 82 -12.44 4.09 4.06
N ASP A 83 -12.68 5.33 4.46
CA ASP A 83 -11.92 6.50 4.04
C ASP A 83 -11.20 7.08 5.26
N VAL A 84 -9.87 7.19 5.17
CA VAL A 84 -9.03 7.73 6.25
C VAL A 84 -8.12 8.79 5.68
N PRO A 85 -8.27 10.06 6.09
CA PRO A 85 -7.38 11.12 5.61
C PRO A 85 -5.99 11.03 6.25
N ALA A 86 -5.06 11.78 5.71
CA ALA A 86 -3.70 11.88 6.23
C ALA A 86 -3.69 12.17 7.74
N GLY A 87 -2.85 11.47 8.48
CA GLY A 87 -2.77 11.54 9.93
C GLY A 87 -3.45 10.37 10.65
N GLY A 88 -4.29 9.59 9.95
CA GLY A 88 -4.85 8.35 10.48
C GLY A 88 -4.11 7.12 9.97
N LEU A 89 -4.68 5.96 10.20
CA LEU A 89 -4.16 4.70 9.67
C LEU A 89 -5.27 3.65 9.54
N ILE A 90 -4.98 2.64 8.71
CA ILE A 90 -5.76 1.40 8.66
C ILE A 90 -4.81 0.25 8.96
N HIS A 91 -5.19 -0.62 9.89
CA HIS A 91 -4.46 -1.83 10.20
C HIS A 91 -5.29 -3.04 9.82
N ALA A 92 -4.70 -3.94 9.05
CA ALA A 92 -5.36 -5.17 8.59
C ALA A 92 -4.68 -6.39 9.17
N GLU A 93 -5.45 -7.22 9.86
CA GLU A 93 -4.96 -8.51 10.36
C GLU A 93 -4.74 -9.49 9.20
N PRO A 94 -3.90 -10.54 9.41
CA PRO A 94 -3.73 -11.58 8.38
C PRO A 94 -5.06 -12.16 7.93
N GLY A 95 -5.16 -12.47 6.65
CA GLY A 95 -6.38 -13.02 6.06
C GLY A 95 -7.44 -12.02 5.67
N THR A 96 -7.25 -10.75 5.98
CA THR A 96 -8.20 -9.70 5.62
C THR A 96 -8.09 -9.39 4.11
N ALA A 97 -9.21 -9.52 3.39
CA ALA A 97 -9.30 -9.08 2.01
C ALA A 97 -9.20 -7.56 1.97
N LEU A 98 -8.35 -7.01 1.12
CA LEU A 98 -8.13 -5.57 1.06
C LEU A 98 -7.84 -5.09 -0.36
N GLN A 99 -8.24 -3.86 -0.64
CA GLN A 99 -7.95 -3.17 -1.89
C GLN A 99 -7.86 -1.67 -1.63
N THR A 100 -6.78 -1.05 -2.08
CA THR A 100 -6.58 0.40 -1.99
C THR A 100 -7.02 1.08 -3.29
N VAL A 101 -7.73 2.19 -3.16
CA VAL A 101 -8.18 3.01 -4.30
C VAL A 101 -7.97 4.48 -3.96
N ASN A 102 -7.52 5.26 -4.93
CA ASN A 102 -7.50 6.72 -4.79
C ASN A 102 -8.74 7.32 -5.46
N HIS A 103 -9.74 7.67 -4.67
CA HIS A 103 -10.95 8.34 -5.14
C HIS A 103 -10.84 9.87 -5.14
N GLY A 104 -9.69 10.42 -4.72
CA GLY A 104 -9.47 11.85 -4.69
C GLY A 104 -9.07 12.42 -6.06
N ASP A 105 -8.89 13.73 -6.10
CA ASP A 105 -8.48 14.47 -7.30
C ASP A 105 -6.99 14.88 -7.26
N SER A 106 -6.27 14.45 -6.26
CA SER A 106 -4.81 14.60 -6.11
C SER A 106 -4.18 13.26 -5.75
N ASP A 107 -2.86 13.17 -5.81
CA ASP A 107 -2.16 11.93 -5.48
C ASP A 107 -2.41 11.49 -4.04
N LEU A 108 -2.59 10.20 -3.86
CA LEU A 108 -2.54 9.56 -2.56
C LEU A 108 -1.13 9.02 -2.34
N VAL A 109 -0.50 9.42 -1.25
CA VAL A 109 0.78 8.86 -0.81
C VAL A 109 0.55 8.11 0.49
N VAL A 110 0.89 6.82 0.50
CA VAL A 110 0.63 5.96 1.65
C VAL A 110 1.87 5.13 1.98
N TYR A 111 2.26 5.18 3.24
CA TYR A 111 3.29 4.32 3.80
C TYR A 111 2.65 3.01 4.25
N VAL A 112 3.19 1.89 3.78
CA VAL A 112 2.66 0.56 4.08
C VAL A 112 3.76 -0.30 4.66
N TYR A 113 3.50 -0.89 5.81
CA TYR A 113 4.43 -1.84 6.39
C TYR A 113 3.68 -3.06 6.94
N GLY A 114 4.36 -4.20 6.92
CA GLY A 114 3.78 -5.46 7.37
C GLY A 114 4.81 -6.37 8.01
N THR A 115 4.34 -7.26 8.86
CA THR A 115 5.15 -8.24 9.57
C THR A 115 4.36 -9.53 9.77
N PRO A 116 4.99 -10.71 9.66
CA PRO A 116 6.33 -10.93 9.17
C PRO A 116 6.45 -10.61 7.68
N PRO A 117 7.66 -10.39 7.14
CA PRO A 117 7.83 -10.21 5.72
C PRO A 117 7.36 -11.46 4.97
N GLU A 118 6.45 -11.27 4.01
CA GLU A 118 6.00 -12.33 3.11
C GLU A 118 6.45 -12.00 1.70
N ASP A 119 7.03 -12.96 1.00
CA ASP A 119 7.56 -12.71 -0.32
C ASP A 119 6.48 -12.70 -1.39
N GLU A 120 5.71 -13.76 -1.54
CA GLU A 120 4.87 -13.90 -2.72
C GLU A 120 3.56 -14.66 -2.51
N HIS A 121 3.06 -14.72 -1.29
CA HIS A 121 1.91 -15.58 -0.99
C HIS A 121 0.60 -14.83 -0.85
N ALA A 122 0.53 -13.61 -1.40
CA ALA A 122 -0.73 -12.88 -1.45
C ALA A 122 -1.71 -13.62 -2.37
N GLU A 123 -2.91 -13.87 -1.86
CA GLU A 123 -4.00 -14.45 -2.62
C GLU A 123 -4.74 -13.34 -3.35
N LEU A 124 -4.80 -13.42 -4.69
CA LEU A 124 -5.51 -12.44 -5.51
C LEU A 124 -7.00 -12.74 -5.50
N LEU A 125 -7.80 -11.68 -5.40
CA LEU A 125 -9.25 -11.73 -5.33
C LEU A 125 -9.86 -10.85 -6.42
N ASP A 126 -11.17 -11.04 -6.67
CA ASP A 126 -11.90 -10.19 -7.60
C ASP A 126 -11.98 -8.76 -7.06
N SER A 127 -11.84 -7.78 -7.96
CA SER A 127 -11.89 -6.36 -7.60
C SER A 127 -13.23 -6.00 -6.94
N ALA A 128 -13.17 -5.14 -5.92
CA ALA A 128 -14.34 -4.59 -5.26
C ALA A 128 -14.96 -3.41 -6.02
N VAL A 129 -14.24 -2.87 -7.00
CA VAL A 129 -14.65 -1.69 -7.77
C VAL A 129 -14.45 -1.87 -9.26
#